data_f70a1d9640afa76182d4cca4d5d44e40
#
_entry.id   f70a1d9640afa76182d4cca4d5d44e40
#
_cell.length_a   1.000
_cell.length_b   1.000
_cell.length_c   1.000
_cell.angle_alpha   90.00
_cell.angle_beta   90.00
_cell.angle_gamma   90.00
#
_symmetry.space_group_name_H-M   'P 1'
#
loop_
_entity.id
_entity.type
_entity.pdbx_description
1 polymer ?
#
loop_
_entity_poly.entity_id
_entity_poly.type
_entity_poly.pdbx_seq_one_letter_code
_entity_poly.pdbx_strand_id
1 'polypeptide(L)'
;MNSNSNTNCSCGNGASASNGASANSNSSGKGKKRVLKVVQFMHSGKQHGIDDKQTMRKFWNCAAHMRKFMRAEGRYVDNAGTLSKPTLLHFWGEWEPDSHVLGTYPYPKKSVMPHFLHEPFLDLNAKGNGVGSAPASNANPCSAASSGSCPSQGNFYQNTDPFVFADAFYYSLCHQNIGSSTTYLTSLAVGSVILFGSKVTDSSGNPAFALDTVFVVGDMREYSIKNHKKDLAGFVPTHYDYIMGFSAMGGKFAQLPLTCYKGATPQAPVNGMFSFVPCQLAKDSTAPAFQRVLIPLNAHPGSILNHCITKSLTQSFKGTPVSPSDAQAVWNEVCKAVEAQDCLQGFDFRYQLAPAIP
;
A
#
# COMPACT_ATOMS: atom_id res chain seq x y z
N MET A 1 -31.29 29.39 -30.08
CA MET A 1 -30.35 30.28 -29.37
C MET A 1 -29.38 29.41 -28.61
N ASN A 2 -28.21 29.27 -29.17
CA ASN A 2 -27.13 28.45 -28.60
C ASN A 2 -26.37 29.28 -27.57
N SER A 3 -26.13 28.72 -26.41
CA SER A 3 -25.09 29.21 -25.50
C SER A 3 -24.27 28.03 -24.98
N ASN A 4 -23.14 27.80 -25.70
CA ASN A 4 -22.01 27.01 -25.21
C ASN A 4 -21.32 27.80 -24.09
N SER A 5 -21.22 27.22 -22.90
CA SER A 5 -20.30 27.69 -21.88
C SER A 5 -19.16 26.68 -21.71
N ASN A 6 -18.05 26.95 -22.42
CA ASN A 6 -16.75 26.37 -22.15
C ASN A 6 -16.20 26.95 -20.84
N THR A 7 -16.12 26.16 -19.80
CA THR A 7 -15.33 26.47 -18.61
C THR A 7 -13.94 25.85 -18.75
N ASN A 8 -12.99 26.67 -19.20
CA ASN A 8 -11.55 26.37 -19.11
C ASN A 8 -11.10 26.45 -17.64
N CYS A 9 -10.70 25.34 -17.07
CA CYS A 9 -9.92 25.35 -15.84
C CYS A 9 -8.49 25.77 -16.15
N SER A 10 -8.16 27.03 -15.86
CA SER A 10 -6.82 27.58 -15.91
C SER A 10 -6.09 27.26 -14.61
N CYS A 11 -5.12 26.39 -14.65
CA CYS A 11 -4.15 26.22 -13.56
C CYS A 11 -3.17 27.40 -13.59
N GLY A 12 -3.22 28.23 -12.54
CA GLY A 12 -2.40 29.41 -12.38
C GLY A 12 -0.90 29.07 -12.33
N ASN A 13 -0.13 29.76 -13.15
CA ASN A 13 1.33 29.82 -13.10
C ASN A 13 1.78 30.58 -11.84
N GLY A 14 2.46 29.89 -10.93
CA GLY A 14 3.14 30.45 -9.76
C GLY A 14 4.63 30.14 -9.79
N ALA A 15 5.40 31.14 -10.11
CA ALA A 15 6.81 31.43 -9.78
C ALA A 15 7.81 30.27 -9.61
N SER A 16 8.75 30.22 -10.53
CA SER A 16 10.03 29.52 -10.42
C SER A 16 10.87 30.07 -9.26
N ALA A 17 11.27 29.18 -8.35
CA ALA A 17 12.43 29.36 -7.49
C ALA A 17 13.41 28.24 -7.78
N SER A 18 14.46 28.58 -8.51
CA SER A 18 15.65 27.77 -8.70
C SER A 18 16.46 27.76 -7.41
N ASN A 19 16.58 26.60 -6.75
CA ASN A 19 17.66 26.36 -5.82
C ASN A 19 18.29 25.01 -6.16
N GLY A 20 19.44 25.09 -6.81
CA GLY A 20 20.33 23.98 -7.07
C GLY A 20 20.95 23.48 -5.76
N ALA A 21 20.69 22.24 -5.43
CA ALA A 21 21.49 21.47 -4.52
C ALA A 21 22.14 20.33 -5.31
N SER A 22 23.38 20.57 -5.74
CA SER A 22 24.29 19.57 -6.28
C SER A 22 24.71 18.64 -5.16
N ALA A 23 24.15 17.45 -5.11
CA ALA A 23 24.67 16.37 -4.27
C ALA A 23 25.58 15.49 -5.14
N ASN A 24 26.88 15.83 -5.11
CA ASN A 24 27.94 14.97 -5.58
C ASN A 24 28.07 13.76 -4.64
N SER A 25 27.66 12.58 -5.07
CA SER A 25 28.10 11.32 -4.49
C SER A 25 28.73 10.45 -5.57
N ASN A 26 30.04 10.61 -5.74
CA ASN A 26 30.88 9.67 -6.46
C ASN A 26 30.95 8.36 -5.67
N SER A 27 30.15 7.36 -6.03
CA SER A 27 30.43 5.96 -5.76
C SER A 27 30.57 5.25 -7.10
N SER A 28 31.79 4.87 -7.45
CA SER A 28 32.15 4.12 -8.66
C SER A 28 31.76 2.64 -8.53
N GLY A 29 30.45 2.36 -8.44
CA GLY A 29 29.86 1.07 -8.71
C GLY A 29 29.06 1.20 -10.01
N LYS A 30 29.11 0.23 -10.92
CA LYS A 30 28.25 0.19 -12.10
C LYS A 30 26.80 0.24 -11.63
N GLY A 31 26.26 1.45 -11.48
CA GLY A 31 24.92 1.69 -10.97
C GLY A 31 23.90 0.93 -11.81
N LYS A 32 23.02 0.18 -11.16
CA LYS A 32 21.94 -0.56 -11.80
C LYS A 32 21.10 0.43 -12.62
N LYS A 33 20.97 0.19 -13.93
CA LYS A 33 20.16 1.05 -14.80
C LYS A 33 18.71 1.04 -14.28
N ARG A 34 18.22 2.19 -13.83
CA ARG A 34 16.85 2.37 -13.35
C ARG A 34 15.94 2.74 -14.52
N VAL A 35 14.73 2.19 -14.51
CA VAL A 35 13.76 2.35 -15.60
C VAL A 35 12.45 2.85 -15.02
N LEU A 36 11.91 3.91 -15.63
CA LEU A 36 10.60 4.43 -15.29
C LEU A 36 9.52 3.48 -15.81
N LYS A 37 8.64 3.05 -14.91
CA LYS A 37 7.60 2.04 -15.21
C LYS A 37 6.29 2.40 -14.53
N VAL A 38 5.20 1.98 -15.16
CA VAL A 38 3.94 1.71 -14.46
C VAL A 38 3.91 0.22 -14.14
N VAL A 39 3.66 -0.11 -12.90
CA VAL A 39 3.62 -1.49 -12.39
C VAL A 39 2.22 -1.81 -11.90
N GLN A 40 1.58 -2.80 -12.50
CA GLN A 40 0.42 -3.48 -11.92
C GLN A 40 0.95 -4.54 -10.94
N PHE A 41 0.65 -4.35 -9.65
CA PHE A 41 1.06 -5.26 -8.60
C PHE A 41 -0.16 -5.98 -8.04
N MET A 42 -0.26 -7.28 -8.32
CA MET A 42 -1.43 -8.09 -8.02
C MET A 42 -1.18 -8.98 -6.82
N HIS A 43 -1.90 -8.73 -5.75
CA HIS A 43 -1.98 -9.64 -4.62
C HIS A 43 -2.92 -10.81 -4.93
N SER A 44 -2.71 -11.95 -4.27
CA SER A 44 -3.58 -13.10 -4.46
C SER A 44 -4.99 -12.81 -3.94
N GLY A 45 -6.02 -13.36 -4.59
CA GLY A 45 -7.41 -13.19 -4.15
C GLY A 45 -7.67 -13.69 -2.72
N LYS A 46 -6.87 -14.63 -2.22
CA LYS A 46 -6.95 -15.13 -0.83
C LYS A 46 -6.58 -14.07 0.21
N GLN A 47 -5.72 -13.12 -0.14
CA GLN A 47 -5.32 -12.00 0.74
C GLN A 47 -6.40 -10.92 0.83
N HIS A 48 -7.39 -10.97 -0.02
CA HIS A 48 -8.55 -10.06 -0.06
C HIS A 48 -9.84 -10.80 0.26
N GLY A 49 -9.75 -11.98 0.85
CA GLY A 49 -10.91 -12.77 1.25
C GLY A 49 -11.72 -12.04 2.32
N ILE A 50 -13.01 -12.36 2.36
CA ILE A 50 -13.90 -11.91 3.41
C ILE A 50 -13.46 -12.63 4.69
N ASP A 51 -13.17 -11.87 5.73
CA ASP A 51 -12.81 -12.37 7.05
C ASP A 51 -14.06 -12.72 7.86
N ASP A 52 -14.86 -13.64 7.36
CA ASP A 52 -16.07 -14.16 8.03
C ASP A 52 -15.77 -15.19 9.13
N LYS A 53 -14.53 -15.64 9.23
CA LYS A 53 -14.09 -16.62 10.22
C LYS A 53 -13.66 -15.97 11.51
N GLN A 54 -14.04 -16.56 12.62
CA GLN A 54 -13.74 -16.05 13.95
C GLN A 54 -12.23 -15.93 14.23
N THR A 55 -11.40 -16.76 13.58
CA THR A 55 -9.93 -16.70 13.61
C THR A 55 -9.38 -15.43 12.96
N MET A 56 -9.97 -14.97 11.87
CA MET A 56 -9.59 -13.75 11.17
C MET A 56 -9.93 -12.48 11.96
N ARG A 57 -10.90 -12.56 12.85
CA ARG A 57 -11.32 -11.45 13.70
C ARG A 57 -10.26 -11.04 14.72
N LYS A 58 -9.53 -12.02 15.28
CA LYS A 58 -8.57 -11.80 16.37
C LYS A 58 -7.12 -11.86 15.93
N PHE A 59 -6.82 -12.67 14.94
CA PHE A 59 -5.46 -13.09 14.59
C PHE A 59 -5.20 -12.94 13.11
N TRP A 60 -4.90 -11.76 12.77
CA TRP A 60 -4.55 -11.40 11.42
C TRP A 60 -3.43 -12.26 10.82
N ASN A 61 -2.39 -12.53 11.60
CA ASN A 61 -1.18 -13.23 11.16
C ASN A 61 -1.31 -14.75 11.08
N CYS A 62 -2.48 -15.32 11.37
CA CYS A 62 -2.73 -16.75 11.22
C CYS A 62 -3.00 -17.17 9.77
N ALA A 63 -3.17 -16.23 8.86
CA ALA A 63 -3.32 -16.48 7.44
C ALA A 63 -2.35 -15.58 6.65
N ALA A 64 -1.85 -16.06 5.51
CA ALA A 64 -0.88 -15.34 4.70
C ALA A 64 -1.34 -13.92 4.36
N HIS A 65 -0.63 -12.92 4.86
CA HIS A 65 -0.64 -11.51 4.40
C HIS A 65 -2.02 -10.94 4.01
N MET A 66 -2.99 -11.00 4.92
CA MET A 66 -4.35 -10.56 4.62
C MET A 66 -4.46 -9.03 4.59
N ARG A 67 -5.22 -8.49 3.68
CA ARG A 67 -5.59 -7.07 3.64
C ARG A 67 -6.74 -6.80 4.59
N LYS A 68 -6.73 -5.63 5.25
CA LYS A 68 -7.72 -5.22 6.24
C LYS A 68 -8.52 -4.03 5.78
N PHE A 69 -9.78 -4.01 6.15
CA PHE A 69 -10.55 -2.79 6.20
C PHE A 69 -10.22 -2.05 7.49
N MET A 70 -9.75 -0.82 7.36
CA MET A 70 -9.15 -0.09 8.46
C MET A 70 -9.77 1.28 8.68
N ARG A 71 -9.73 1.72 9.94
CA ARG A 71 -9.93 3.10 10.35
C ARG A 71 -8.64 3.60 10.99
N ALA A 72 -8.14 4.72 10.50
CA ALA A 72 -7.00 5.38 11.12
C ALA A 72 -7.12 6.90 10.92
N GLU A 73 -6.47 7.66 11.80
CA GLU A 73 -6.23 9.06 11.55
C GLU A 73 -5.27 9.19 10.36
N GLY A 74 -5.57 10.13 9.47
CA GLY A 74 -4.76 10.43 8.30
C GLY A 74 -5.17 11.77 7.71
N ARG A 75 -4.58 12.10 6.58
CA ARG A 75 -4.90 13.28 5.77
C ARG A 75 -5.31 12.82 4.39
N TYR A 76 -5.98 13.69 3.65
CA TYR A 76 -6.34 13.43 2.26
C TYR A 76 -6.18 14.68 1.39
N VAL A 77 -6.08 14.44 0.11
CA VAL A 77 -6.29 15.45 -0.93
C VAL A 77 -7.70 15.23 -1.48
N ASP A 78 -8.48 16.29 -1.51
CA ASP A 78 -9.82 16.27 -2.10
C ASP A 78 -9.78 16.46 -3.63
N ASN A 79 -10.93 16.37 -4.26
CA ASN A 79 -11.06 16.51 -5.71
C ASN A 79 -10.74 17.92 -6.23
N ALA A 80 -10.67 18.92 -5.34
CA ALA A 80 -10.21 20.27 -5.66
C ALA A 80 -8.69 20.44 -5.48
N GLY A 81 -7.97 19.37 -5.08
CA GLY A 81 -6.54 19.40 -4.80
C GLY A 81 -6.20 20.01 -3.42
N THR A 82 -7.17 20.14 -2.52
CA THR A 82 -6.97 20.76 -1.21
C THR A 82 -6.52 19.72 -0.20
N LEU A 83 -5.49 20.06 0.59
CA LEU A 83 -5.00 19.25 1.68
C LEU A 83 -5.90 19.36 2.91
N SER A 84 -6.36 18.23 3.43
CA SER A 84 -7.15 18.20 4.66
C SER A 84 -6.29 18.42 5.91
N LYS A 85 -6.96 18.73 7.03
CA LYS A 85 -6.42 18.50 8.38
C LYS A 85 -6.45 17.01 8.70
N PRO A 86 -5.68 16.51 9.70
CA PRO A 86 -5.81 15.16 10.20
C PRO A 86 -7.27 14.83 10.57
N THR A 87 -7.76 13.68 10.13
CA THR A 87 -9.12 13.21 10.37
C THR A 87 -9.18 11.69 10.31
N LEU A 88 -10.25 11.09 10.84
CA LEU A 88 -10.46 9.66 10.75
C LEU A 88 -10.92 9.25 9.35
N LEU A 89 -10.24 8.28 8.78
CA LEU A 89 -10.46 7.77 7.44
C LEU A 89 -10.70 6.26 7.46
N HIS A 90 -11.61 5.83 6.59
CA HIS A 90 -11.80 4.42 6.27
C HIS A 90 -11.06 4.10 4.97
N PHE A 91 -10.32 2.99 4.95
CA PHE A 91 -9.58 2.54 3.78
C PHE A 91 -9.31 1.04 3.83
N TRP A 92 -8.87 0.50 2.70
CA TRP A 92 -8.42 -0.87 2.55
C TRP A 92 -6.91 -0.91 2.38
N GLY A 93 -6.21 -1.74 3.15
CA GLY A 93 -4.75 -1.79 3.07
C GLY A 93 -4.15 -2.95 3.83
N GLU A 94 -2.84 -2.94 3.91
CA GLU A 94 -2.06 -3.94 4.61
C GLU A 94 -1.57 -3.40 5.95
N TRP A 95 -1.77 -4.21 6.98
CA TRP A 95 -1.22 -4.00 8.30
C TRP A 95 -1.05 -5.35 8.97
N GLU A 96 0.16 -5.82 9.14
CA GLU A 96 0.44 -7.15 9.69
C GLU A 96 0.63 -7.21 11.19
N PRO A 97 1.08 -6.15 11.88
CA PRO A 97 1.03 -6.12 13.33
C PRO A 97 -0.40 -6.24 13.87
N ASP A 98 -0.56 -6.28 15.18
CA ASP A 98 -1.85 -6.39 15.84
C ASP A 98 -2.80 -5.24 15.47
N SER A 99 -4.09 -5.45 15.64
CA SER A 99 -5.11 -4.44 15.40
C SER A 99 -6.29 -4.65 16.34
N HIS A 100 -6.92 -3.55 16.73
CA HIS A 100 -8.18 -3.61 17.46
C HIS A 100 -9.34 -3.79 16.46
N VAL A 101 -10.24 -4.72 16.75
CA VAL A 101 -11.50 -4.85 15.99
C VAL A 101 -12.51 -3.87 16.56
N LEU A 102 -12.86 -2.87 15.79
CA LEU A 102 -13.78 -1.80 16.18
C LEU A 102 -15.24 -2.20 16.00
N GLY A 103 -15.53 -3.03 15.02
CA GLY A 103 -16.90 -3.42 14.71
C GLY A 103 -16.99 -4.50 13.66
N THR A 104 -18.20 -5.03 13.52
CA THR A 104 -18.58 -6.03 12.53
C THR A 104 -19.70 -5.43 11.67
N TYR A 105 -19.57 -5.56 10.36
CA TYR A 105 -20.52 -5.00 9.42
C TYR A 105 -21.29 -6.11 8.70
N PRO A 106 -22.62 -6.03 8.62
CA PRO A 106 -23.45 -7.03 7.97
C PRO A 106 -23.45 -6.83 6.44
N TYR A 107 -22.39 -7.26 5.78
CA TYR A 107 -22.38 -7.28 4.32
C TYR A 107 -23.07 -8.55 3.79
N PRO A 108 -23.68 -8.50 2.60
CA PRO A 108 -24.23 -9.68 1.95
C PRO A 108 -23.17 -10.77 1.81
N LYS A 109 -23.52 -12.05 1.97
CA LYS A 109 -22.60 -13.21 1.94
C LYS A 109 -21.70 -13.29 0.70
N LYS A 110 -22.09 -12.68 -0.41
CA LYS A 110 -21.31 -12.63 -1.65
C LYS A 110 -20.58 -11.29 -1.87
N SER A 111 -20.60 -10.42 -0.86
CA SER A 111 -19.89 -9.14 -0.94
C SER A 111 -18.38 -9.36 -0.92
N VAL A 112 -17.65 -8.60 -1.72
CA VAL A 112 -16.19 -8.47 -1.65
C VAL A 112 -15.75 -7.53 -0.52
N MET A 113 -16.71 -7.04 0.26
CA MET A 113 -16.48 -6.10 1.34
C MET A 113 -16.13 -6.83 2.64
N PRO A 114 -15.20 -6.28 3.41
CA PRO A 114 -14.75 -6.87 4.67
C PRO A 114 -15.85 -6.78 5.74
N HIS A 115 -15.92 -7.81 6.59
CA HIS A 115 -16.89 -7.86 7.70
C HIS A 115 -16.40 -7.14 8.96
N PHE A 116 -15.09 -6.95 9.10
CA PHE A 116 -14.49 -6.36 10.31
C PHE A 116 -13.74 -5.08 9.97
N LEU A 117 -13.99 -4.06 10.78
CA LEU A 117 -13.22 -2.82 10.77
C LEU A 117 -12.11 -2.93 11.81
N HIS A 118 -10.88 -2.69 11.38
CA HIS A 118 -9.69 -2.75 12.21
C HIS A 118 -9.11 -1.36 12.47
N GLU A 119 -8.53 -1.16 13.65
CA GLU A 119 -7.71 -0.01 13.96
C GLU A 119 -6.26 -0.48 14.17
N PRO A 120 -5.31 0.02 13.38
CA PRO A 120 -3.91 -0.38 13.45
C PRO A 120 -3.31 -0.07 14.82
N PHE A 121 -2.64 -1.07 15.42
CA PHE A 121 -2.05 -0.97 16.73
C PHE A 121 -0.67 -1.62 16.74
N LEU A 122 0.30 -1.02 17.42
CA LEU A 122 1.65 -1.55 17.57
C LEU A 122 2.02 -1.63 19.04
N ASP A 123 2.24 -2.85 19.54
CA ASP A 123 2.76 -3.11 20.87
C ASP A 123 4.25 -3.44 20.81
N LEU A 124 5.09 -2.50 21.19
CA LEU A 124 6.53 -2.69 21.25
C LEU A 124 6.99 -3.51 22.47
N ASN A 125 6.11 -3.71 23.45
CA ASN A 125 6.40 -4.47 24.68
C ASN A 125 6.04 -5.96 24.55
N ALA A 126 5.30 -6.34 23.50
CA ALA A 126 4.93 -7.72 23.27
C ALA A 126 6.21 -8.57 23.12
N LYS A 127 6.46 -9.47 24.08
CA LYS A 127 7.62 -10.37 24.06
C LYS A 127 7.50 -11.31 22.87
N GLY A 128 8.50 -11.37 22.04
CA GLY A 128 8.53 -12.23 20.86
C GLY A 128 8.58 -11.49 19.54
N ASN A 129 8.90 -10.26 19.57
CA ASN A 129 8.84 -9.25 18.55
C ASN A 129 9.92 -9.42 17.47
N GLY A 130 9.51 -9.89 16.33
CA GLY A 130 10.33 -10.19 15.16
C GLY A 130 10.04 -11.56 14.57
N VAL A 131 9.42 -12.42 15.30
CA VAL A 131 8.85 -13.69 14.83
C VAL A 131 7.42 -13.70 15.33
N GLY A 132 6.46 -13.85 14.47
CA GLY A 132 5.03 -13.81 14.80
C GLY A 132 4.65 -14.75 15.94
N SER A 133 5.02 -14.37 17.16
CA SER A 133 4.43 -14.92 18.36
C SER A 133 3.22 -14.07 18.67
N ALA A 134 2.05 -14.69 18.62
CA ALA A 134 0.86 -14.15 19.24
C ALA A 134 1.23 -13.61 20.63
N PRO A 135 0.66 -12.47 21.07
CA PRO A 135 0.92 -11.94 22.39
C PRO A 135 0.73 -13.05 23.43
N ALA A 136 1.69 -13.18 24.32
CA ALA A 136 1.72 -14.25 25.34
C ALA A 136 0.57 -14.18 26.36
N SER A 137 -0.29 -13.19 26.25
CA SER A 137 -1.52 -13.07 27.04
C SER A 137 -2.68 -13.71 26.29
N ASN A 138 -2.94 -14.93 26.64
CA ASN A 138 -4.11 -15.74 26.32
C ASN A 138 -3.98 -16.63 25.09
N ALA A 139 -3.73 -17.89 25.43
CA ALA A 139 -4.04 -19.09 24.66
C ALA A 139 -3.78 -18.97 23.15
N ASN A 140 -2.78 -19.67 22.70
CA ASN A 140 -2.49 -19.87 21.28
C ASN A 140 -3.80 -19.83 20.44
N PRO A 141 -4.07 -18.76 19.70
CA PRO A 141 -5.36 -18.59 19.03
C PRO A 141 -5.60 -19.64 17.95
N CYS A 142 -4.54 -20.27 17.49
CA CYS A 142 -4.60 -21.40 16.58
C CYS A 142 -5.00 -22.70 17.27
N SER A 143 -4.92 -22.79 18.59
CA SER A 143 -5.32 -24.01 19.33
C SER A 143 -6.83 -24.13 19.55
N ALA A 144 -7.59 -23.04 19.38
CA ALA A 144 -9.05 -23.05 19.51
C ALA A 144 -9.78 -23.32 18.18
N ALA A 145 -9.08 -23.41 17.07
CA ALA A 145 -9.64 -23.77 15.78
C ALA A 145 -9.58 -25.30 15.63
N SER A 146 -10.63 -25.98 16.05
CA SER A 146 -10.85 -27.36 15.68
C SER A 146 -10.70 -27.50 14.15
N SER A 147 -9.72 -28.28 13.71
CA SER A 147 -9.50 -28.85 12.37
C SER A 147 -9.01 -27.98 11.21
N GLY A 148 -8.66 -26.73 11.41
CA GLY A 148 -7.89 -26.00 10.40
C GLY A 148 -6.52 -25.71 11.00
N SER A 149 -5.49 -26.50 10.68
CA SER A 149 -4.15 -26.24 11.16
C SER A 149 -3.73 -24.82 10.79
N CYS A 150 -3.69 -23.92 11.79
CA CYS A 150 -2.76 -22.82 11.72
C CYS A 150 -1.42 -23.44 11.35
N PRO A 151 -0.74 -23.01 10.29
CA PRO A 151 0.55 -23.59 9.95
C PRO A 151 1.38 -23.54 11.24
N SER A 152 1.73 -24.73 11.72
CA SER A 152 2.52 -24.93 12.92
C SER A 152 3.64 -23.92 12.94
N GLN A 153 3.65 -22.98 13.88
CA GLN A 153 4.77 -22.13 14.30
C GLN A 153 5.90 -21.90 13.29
N GLY A 154 5.60 -21.93 11.99
CA GLY A 154 6.52 -21.53 10.94
C GLY A 154 6.66 -20.02 11.03
N ASN A 155 7.88 -19.54 11.05
CA ASN A 155 8.28 -18.14 11.09
C ASN A 155 7.38 -17.26 10.23
N PHE A 156 6.33 -16.72 10.78
CA PHE A 156 5.51 -15.69 10.13
C PHE A 156 6.28 -14.38 10.23
N TYR A 157 6.80 -13.94 9.13
CA TYR A 157 7.43 -12.65 9.03
C TYR A 157 6.35 -11.61 8.81
N GLN A 158 6.30 -10.60 9.67
CA GLN A 158 5.54 -9.39 9.38
C GLN A 158 6.12 -8.75 8.11
N ASN A 159 5.26 -8.25 7.25
CA ASN A 159 5.66 -7.61 6.00
C ASN A 159 4.55 -6.68 5.52
N THR A 160 4.38 -5.55 6.21
CA THR A 160 3.42 -4.51 5.80
C THR A 160 3.97 -3.75 4.59
N ASP A 161 3.81 -4.30 3.39
CA ASP A 161 4.43 -3.76 2.17
C ASP A 161 3.43 -3.66 0.99
N PRO A 162 2.94 -2.46 0.61
CA PRO A 162 3.48 -1.14 0.97
C PRO A 162 3.06 -0.67 2.36
N PHE A 163 3.99 -0.06 3.08
CA PHE A 163 3.73 0.62 4.34
C PHE A 163 3.20 2.03 4.08
N VAL A 164 2.02 2.34 4.61
CA VAL A 164 1.32 3.61 4.34
C VAL A 164 1.16 4.50 5.58
N PHE A 165 1.70 4.09 6.73
CA PHE A 165 1.47 4.71 8.04
C PHE A 165 2.63 5.63 8.46
N ALA A 166 2.89 6.67 7.68
CA ALA A 166 3.85 7.73 7.99
C ALA A 166 3.61 8.94 7.09
N ASP A 167 4.46 9.96 7.23
CA ASP A 167 4.49 11.15 6.37
C ASP A 167 4.70 10.82 4.88
N ALA A 168 5.32 9.69 4.59
CA ALA A 168 5.47 9.12 3.26
C ALA A 168 5.23 7.61 3.28
N PHE A 169 4.88 7.05 2.15
CA PHE A 169 4.74 5.60 1.98
C PHE A 169 6.10 4.94 1.73
N TYR A 170 6.21 3.65 2.06
CA TYR A 170 7.43 2.88 1.79
C TYR A 170 7.08 1.54 1.15
N TYR A 171 7.91 1.14 0.18
CA TYR A 171 7.85 -0.17 -0.46
C TYR A 171 9.26 -0.75 -0.52
N SER A 172 9.50 -1.91 0.08
CA SER A 172 10.87 -2.35 0.31
C SER A 172 11.15 -3.82 0.02
N LEU A 173 10.16 -4.71 0.02
CA LEU A 173 10.44 -6.13 0.04
C LEU A 173 9.64 -6.95 -0.98
N CYS A 174 8.31 -6.79 -1.00
CA CYS A 174 7.38 -7.68 -1.66
C CYS A 174 7.74 -7.89 -3.15
N HIS A 175 7.97 -9.13 -3.57
CA HIS A 175 8.37 -9.50 -4.95
C HIS A 175 9.63 -8.82 -5.51
N GLN A 176 10.44 -8.14 -4.71
CA GLN A 176 11.74 -7.64 -5.16
C GLN A 176 12.74 -8.77 -5.42
N ASN A 177 12.46 -9.96 -4.91
CA ASN A 177 13.19 -11.18 -5.24
C ASN A 177 12.24 -12.35 -5.52
N ILE A 178 12.69 -13.28 -6.35
CA ILE A 178 12.06 -14.58 -6.58
C ILE A 178 13.16 -15.63 -6.40
N GLY A 179 13.02 -16.46 -5.37
CA GLY A 179 14.09 -17.36 -4.96
C GLY A 179 15.37 -16.57 -4.61
N SER A 180 16.50 -16.92 -5.21
CA SER A 180 17.80 -16.27 -4.98
C SER A 180 18.09 -15.12 -5.97
N SER A 181 17.14 -14.70 -6.79
CA SER A 181 17.35 -13.68 -7.81
C SER A 181 16.50 -12.43 -7.54
N THR A 182 17.07 -11.25 -7.80
CA THR A 182 16.33 -9.99 -7.74
C THR A 182 15.49 -9.80 -9.00
N THR A 183 14.34 -9.17 -8.85
CA THR A 183 13.47 -8.77 -9.96
C THR A 183 13.75 -7.34 -10.41
N TYR A 184 13.13 -6.89 -11.50
CA TYR A 184 13.24 -5.51 -11.93
C TYR A 184 12.61 -4.50 -10.95
N LEU A 185 11.79 -4.96 -9.99
CA LEU A 185 11.23 -4.12 -8.94
C LEU A 185 12.33 -3.47 -8.06
N THR A 186 13.54 -4.02 -8.05
CA THR A 186 14.69 -3.39 -7.39
C THR A 186 15.33 -2.27 -8.22
N SER A 187 14.82 -1.94 -9.42
CA SER A 187 15.43 -0.98 -10.36
C SER A 187 14.43 0.01 -10.95
N LEU A 188 13.39 0.35 -10.20
CA LEU A 188 12.45 1.40 -10.60
C LEU A 188 13.11 2.77 -10.48
N ALA A 189 12.82 3.66 -11.45
CA ALA A 189 13.25 5.05 -11.41
C ALA A 189 12.27 5.90 -10.60
N VAL A 190 12.72 7.07 -10.13
CA VAL A 190 11.85 8.13 -9.58
C VAL A 190 10.77 8.48 -10.60
N GLY A 191 9.54 8.65 -10.15
CA GLY A 191 8.36 8.85 -10.99
C GLY A 191 7.69 7.56 -11.48
N SER A 192 8.25 6.37 -11.20
CA SER A 192 7.54 5.12 -11.46
C SER A 192 6.28 5.04 -10.59
N VAL A 193 5.20 4.50 -11.17
CA VAL A 193 3.91 4.33 -10.49
C VAL A 193 3.64 2.85 -10.26
N ILE A 194 3.39 2.46 -9.03
CA ILE A 194 2.98 1.10 -8.68
C ILE A 194 1.51 1.13 -8.24
N LEU A 195 0.68 0.36 -8.92
CA LEU A 195 -0.72 0.18 -8.58
C LEU A 195 -0.85 -1.17 -7.84
N PHE A 196 -0.97 -1.11 -6.52
CA PHE A 196 -1.23 -2.28 -5.68
C PHE A 196 -2.72 -2.58 -5.67
N GLY A 197 -3.06 -3.85 -5.79
CA GLY A 197 -4.46 -4.26 -5.79
C GLY A 197 -4.67 -5.74 -6.05
N SER A 198 -5.90 -6.10 -6.38
CA SER A 198 -6.27 -7.48 -6.68
C SER A 198 -7.27 -7.57 -7.83
N LYS A 199 -7.31 -8.73 -8.47
CA LYS A 199 -8.34 -9.04 -9.46
C LYS A 199 -9.64 -9.41 -8.75
N VAL A 200 -10.71 -8.78 -9.16
CA VAL A 200 -12.07 -9.05 -8.69
C VAL A 200 -13.02 -9.16 -9.87
N THR A 201 -14.26 -9.53 -9.58
CA THR A 201 -15.37 -9.46 -10.53
C THR A 201 -16.32 -8.36 -10.05
N ASP A 202 -16.67 -7.44 -10.92
CA ASP A 202 -17.62 -6.37 -10.62
C ASP A 202 -19.06 -6.90 -10.49
N SER A 203 -20.00 -6.03 -10.15
CA SER A 203 -21.43 -6.38 -10.01
C SER A 203 -22.07 -6.89 -11.30
N SER A 204 -21.49 -6.55 -12.44
CA SER A 204 -21.95 -6.98 -13.78
C SER A 204 -21.27 -8.27 -14.26
N GLY A 205 -20.41 -8.88 -13.46
CA GLY A 205 -19.69 -10.09 -13.81
C GLY A 205 -18.40 -9.87 -14.61
N ASN A 206 -17.97 -8.62 -14.82
CA ASN A 206 -16.77 -8.30 -15.57
C ASN A 206 -15.52 -8.29 -14.70
N PRO A 207 -14.36 -8.67 -15.25
CA PRO A 207 -13.10 -8.59 -14.50
C PRO A 207 -12.70 -7.12 -14.29
N ALA A 208 -12.36 -6.80 -13.04
CA ALA A 208 -11.88 -5.49 -12.63
C ALA A 208 -10.63 -5.60 -11.77
N PHE A 209 -9.85 -4.53 -11.70
CA PHE A 209 -8.75 -4.36 -10.79
C PHE A 209 -9.23 -3.53 -9.59
N ALA A 210 -9.34 -4.17 -8.44
CA ALA A 210 -9.64 -3.47 -7.19
C ALA A 210 -8.36 -2.85 -6.66
N LEU A 211 -8.30 -1.52 -6.70
CA LEU A 211 -7.16 -0.72 -6.30
C LEU A 211 -7.08 -0.63 -4.77
N ASP A 212 -5.90 -0.85 -4.22
CA ASP A 212 -5.61 -0.70 -2.79
C ASP A 212 -4.74 0.53 -2.52
N THR A 213 -3.64 0.66 -3.26
CA THR A 213 -2.67 1.75 -3.05
C THR A 213 -2.08 2.19 -4.38
N VAL A 214 -1.97 3.48 -4.57
CA VAL A 214 -1.15 4.10 -5.61
C VAL A 214 0.16 4.54 -4.96
N PHE A 215 1.27 4.00 -5.44
CA PHE A 215 2.60 4.33 -4.95
C PHE A 215 3.41 4.99 -6.07
N VAL A 216 3.83 6.22 -5.87
CA VAL A 216 4.70 6.96 -6.80
C VAL A 216 6.08 7.00 -6.20
N VAL A 217 7.09 6.48 -6.88
CA VAL A 217 8.47 6.50 -6.40
C VAL A 217 8.97 7.94 -6.34
N GLY A 218 9.24 8.43 -5.13
CA GLY A 218 9.79 9.77 -4.87
C GLY A 218 11.29 9.76 -4.60
N ASP A 219 11.74 8.78 -3.81
CA ASP A 219 13.15 8.60 -3.45
C ASP A 219 13.43 7.10 -3.24
N MET A 220 14.68 6.73 -3.08
CA MET A 220 15.06 5.34 -2.90
C MET A 220 16.42 5.18 -2.22
N ARG A 221 16.57 4.05 -1.54
CA ARG A 221 17.84 3.63 -0.93
C ARG A 221 18.07 2.14 -1.12
N GLU A 222 19.25 1.77 -1.62
CA GLU A 222 19.64 0.37 -1.70
C GLU A 222 20.00 -0.16 -0.31
N TYR A 223 19.63 -1.41 -0.04
CA TYR A 223 19.90 -2.06 1.23
C TYR A 223 19.95 -3.58 1.06
N SER A 224 20.42 -4.27 2.10
CA SER A 224 20.21 -5.70 2.27
C SER A 224 19.53 -5.97 3.61
N ILE A 225 18.76 -7.07 3.71
CA ILE A 225 18.10 -7.45 4.97
C ILE A 225 19.10 -7.57 6.10
N LYS A 226 20.29 -8.12 5.83
CA LYS A 226 21.36 -8.26 6.84
C LYS A 226 21.82 -6.93 7.41
N ASN A 227 21.88 -5.88 6.59
CA ASN A 227 22.41 -4.57 6.97
C ASN A 227 21.33 -3.49 7.08
N HIS A 228 20.03 -3.86 7.07
CA HIS A 228 18.91 -2.92 6.98
C HIS A 228 18.98 -1.78 8.01
N LYS A 229 19.38 -2.07 9.25
CA LYS A 229 19.49 -1.03 10.31
C LYS A 229 20.50 0.06 9.94
N LYS A 230 21.63 -0.30 9.32
CA LYS A 230 22.65 0.64 8.86
C LYS A 230 22.21 1.32 7.56
N ASP A 231 21.79 0.49 6.59
CA ASP A 231 21.53 0.95 5.23
C ASP A 231 20.31 1.88 5.16
N LEU A 232 19.29 1.64 6.01
CA LEU A 232 18.05 2.42 6.05
C LEU A 232 18.00 3.46 7.19
N ALA A 233 19.07 3.65 7.96
CA ALA A 233 19.13 4.61 9.04
C ALA A 233 18.76 6.03 8.56
N GLY A 234 17.77 6.66 9.22
CA GLY A 234 17.28 8.00 8.87
C GLY A 234 16.52 8.10 7.53
N PHE A 235 16.30 6.98 6.85
CA PHE A 235 15.51 6.95 5.61
C PHE A 235 14.07 6.48 5.86
N VAL A 236 13.88 5.55 6.77
CA VAL A 236 12.58 4.96 7.13
C VAL A 236 12.11 5.42 8.51
N PRO A 237 10.81 5.30 8.84
CA PRO A 237 10.27 5.63 10.15
C PRO A 237 10.86 4.78 11.28
N THR A 238 10.76 5.27 12.52
CA THR A 238 11.38 4.67 13.71
C THR A 238 11.01 3.20 13.92
N HIS A 239 9.77 2.79 13.71
CA HIS A 239 9.32 1.42 13.95
C HIS A 239 9.28 0.54 12.69
N TYR A 240 9.84 1.02 11.60
CA TYR A 240 9.74 0.37 10.30
C TYR A 240 10.34 -1.04 10.29
N ASP A 241 11.54 -1.23 10.88
CA ASP A 241 12.16 -2.55 11.00
C ASP A 241 11.26 -3.57 11.72
N TYR A 242 10.60 -3.10 12.77
CA TYR A 242 9.67 -3.91 13.55
C TYR A 242 8.44 -4.32 12.73
N ILE A 243 7.82 -3.37 12.04
CA ILE A 243 6.62 -3.59 11.22
C ILE A 243 6.92 -4.44 9.98
N MET A 244 8.13 -4.32 9.44
CA MET A 244 8.59 -5.12 8.31
C MET A 244 9.19 -6.47 8.72
N GLY A 245 9.51 -6.66 10.00
CA GLY A 245 10.09 -7.90 10.51
C GLY A 245 11.46 -8.26 9.93
N PHE A 246 12.25 -7.31 9.46
CA PHE A 246 13.56 -7.56 8.84
C PHE A 246 14.51 -8.31 9.76
N SER A 247 14.50 -7.97 11.06
CA SER A 247 15.34 -8.63 12.06
C SER A 247 15.07 -10.13 12.22
N ALA A 248 13.86 -10.58 11.87
CA ALA A 248 13.48 -11.99 11.89
C ALA A 248 13.73 -12.71 10.57
N MET A 249 13.96 -11.97 9.49
CA MET A 249 14.23 -12.52 8.17
C MET A 249 15.70 -12.92 8.05
N GLY A 250 15.94 -14.22 7.91
CA GLY A 250 17.27 -14.80 7.73
C GLY A 250 17.43 -15.56 6.43
N GLY A 251 18.53 -16.31 6.32
CA GLY A 251 18.75 -17.26 5.23
C GLY A 251 19.30 -16.64 3.94
N LYS A 252 19.05 -17.29 2.82
CA LYS A 252 19.67 -16.98 1.52
C LYS A 252 19.31 -15.59 0.99
N PHE A 253 18.20 -15.01 1.42
CA PHE A 253 17.74 -13.68 0.94
C PHE A 253 18.42 -12.52 1.67
N ALA A 254 19.01 -12.76 2.85
CA ALA A 254 19.55 -11.70 3.70
C ALA A 254 20.62 -10.83 3.02
N GLN A 255 21.31 -11.35 2.02
CA GLN A 255 22.39 -10.69 1.28
C GLN A 255 21.97 -10.08 -0.06
N LEU A 256 20.73 -10.35 -0.52
CA LEU A 256 20.30 -9.83 -1.82
C LEU A 256 20.23 -8.29 -1.78
N PRO A 257 20.71 -7.61 -2.85
CA PRO A 257 20.55 -6.17 -2.96
C PRO A 257 19.09 -5.82 -3.25
N LEU A 258 18.42 -5.25 -2.27
CA LEU A 258 17.05 -4.76 -2.33
C LEU A 258 17.03 -3.23 -2.43
N THR A 259 15.87 -2.66 -2.71
CA THR A 259 15.67 -1.22 -2.76
C THR A 259 14.46 -0.83 -1.91
N CYS A 260 14.69 -0.01 -0.90
CA CYS A 260 13.62 0.65 -0.18
C CYS A 260 13.23 1.92 -0.95
N TYR A 261 12.01 1.98 -1.42
CA TYR A 261 11.43 3.14 -2.07
C TYR A 261 10.65 3.96 -1.05
N LYS A 262 10.86 5.28 -1.09
CA LYS A 262 10.03 6.26 -0.40
C LYS A 262 9.08 6.87 -1.42
N GLY A 263 7.81 6.90 -1.11
CA GLY A 263 6.77 7.44 -1.97
C GLY A 263 6.83 8.97 -2.06
N ALA A 264 6.54 9.51 -3.22
CA ALA A 264 6.27 10.94 -3.38
C ALA A 264 5.04 11.32 -2.54
N THR A 265 5.06 12.52 -1.97
CA THR A 265 3.99 13.05 -1.10
C THR A 265 3.31 14.26 -1.76
N PRO A 266 2.11 14.66 -1.32
CA PRO A 266 1.47 15.89 -1.82
C PRO A 266 2.33 17.14 -1.63
N GLN A 267 3.21 17.17 -0.62
CA GLN A 267 4.13 18.29 -0.35
C GLN A 267 5.41 18.22 -1.20
N ALA A 268 5.77 17.02 -1.68
CA ALA A 268 6.94 16.77 -2.53
C ALA A 268 6.56 15.82 -3.67
N PRO A 269 5.70 16.26 -4.60
CA PRO A 269 5.24 15.44 -5.71
C PRO A 269 6.35 15.28 -6.76
N VAL A 270 6.28 14.19 -7.52
CA VAL A 270 7.12 13.96 -8.70
C VAL A 270 6.28 14.15 -9.94
N ASN A 271 6.60 15.14 -10.74
CA ASN A 271 5.80 15.54 -11.93
C ASN A 271 4.30 15.74 -11.59
N GLY A 272 4.00 16.32 -10.43
CA GLY A 272 2.63 16.51 -9.94
C GLY A 272 1.97 15.26 -9.35
N MET A 273 2.61 14.08 -9.40
CA MET A 273 2.11 12.82 -8.88
C MET A 273 2.58 12.57 -7.44
N PHE A 274 1.73 11.95 -6.62
CA PHE A 274 2.06 11.53 -5.26
C PHE A 274 1.40 10.18 -4.93
N SER A 275 1.85 9.56 -3.85
CA SER A 275 1.33 8.28 -3.37
C SER A 275 0.09 8.49 -2.50
N PHE A 276 -0.92 7.63 -2.68
CA PHE A 276 -2.15 7.69 -1.88
C PHE A 276 -2.84 6.33 -1.78
N VAL A 277 -3.75 6.23 -0.80
CA VAL A 277 -4.69 5.12 -0.64
C VAL A 277 -6.10 5.67 -0.89
N PRO A 278 -6.92 5.05 -1.73
CA PRO A 278 -8.34 5.41 -1.85
C PRO A 278 -9.02 5.27 -0.49
N CYS A 279 -9.66 6.34 0.00
CA CYS A 279 -10.26 6.37 1.33
C CYS A 279 -11.57 7.15 1.35
N GLN A 280 -12.31 7.04 2.44
CA GLN A 280 -13.50 7.84 2.73
C GLN A 280 -13.44 8.35 4.16
N LEU A 281 -14.14 9.46 4.43
CA LEU A 281 -14.29 9.98 5.78
C LEU A 281 -15.00 8.95 6.68
N ALA A 282 -14.41 8.66 7.83
CA ALA A 282 -15.05 7.84 8.84
C ALA A 282 -16.19 8.64 9.50
N LYS A 283 -17.43 8.24 9.25
CA LYS A 283 -18.61 8.79 9.94
C LYS A 283 -18.86 8.01 11.22
N ASP A 284 -19.14 8.71 12.31
CA ASP A 284 -19.06 8.20 13.69
C ASP A 284 -20.00 7.07 14.09
N SER A 285 -20.98 6.66 13.31
CA SER A 285 -21.99 5.74 13.86
C SER A 285 -22.65 4.78 12.90
N THR A 286 -22.27 4.77 11.65
CA THR A 286 -22.91 3.90 10.66
C THR A 286 -21.90 2.97 10.03
N ALA A 287 -22.36 1.78 9.65
CA ALA A 287 -21.57 0.88 8.81
C ALA A 287 -20.98 1.68 7.65
N PRO A 288 -19.67 1.66 7.47
CA PRO A 288 -19.05 2.46 6.43
C PRO A 288 -19.60 2.04 5.07
N ALA A 289 -19.99 3.01 4.27
CA ALA A 289 -20.34 2.80 2.88
C ALA A 289 -19.10 2.59 1.99
N PHE A 290 -17.94 2.34 2.59
CA PHE A 290 -16.67 2.18 1.89
C PHE A 290 -16.73 0.99 0.93
N GLN A 291 -16.36 1.25 -0.30
CA GLN A 291 -16.14 0.24 -1.32
C GLN A 291 -14.74 0.42 -1.89
N ARG A 292 -14.07 -0.70 -2.20
CA ARG A 292 -12.77 -0.64 -2.89
C ARG A 292 -12.98 -0.06 -4.29
N VAL A 293 -12.10 0.83 -4.71
CA VAL A 293 -12.14 1.42 -6.04
C VAL A 293 -11.89 0.35 -7.10
N LEU A 294 -12.81 0.21 -8.06
CA LEU A 294 -12.71 -0.75 -9.14
C LEU A 294 -12.30 -0.04 -10.43
N ILE A 295 -11.20 -0.50 -11.01
CA ILE A 295 -10.76 -0.08 -12.34
C ILE A 295 -11.15 -1.18 -13.32
N PRO A 296 -12.12 -0.91 -14.23
CA PRO A 296 -12.53 -1.89 -15.22
C PRO A 296 -11.37 -2.27 -16.13
N LEU A 297 -11.14 -3.57 -16.32
CA LEU A 297 -10.11 -4.07 -17.22
C LEU A 297 -10.66 -4.11 -18.66
N ASN A 298 -10.10 -3.28 -19.54
CA ASN A 298 -10.49 -3.03 -20.95
C ASN A 298 -11.66 -2.03 -21.15
N ALA A 299 -11.97 -1.18 -20.19
CA ALA A 299 -13.11 -0.27 -20.30
C ALA A 299 -12.90 0.90 -21.28
N HIS A 300 -11.64 1.25 -21.59
CA HIS A 300 -11.32 2.43 -22.37
C HIS A 300 -10.37 2.13 -23.51
N PRO A 301 -10.88 1.80 -24.72
CA PRO A 301 -10.03 1.67 -25.90
C PRO A 301 -9.18 2.93 -26.11
N GLY A 302 -7.87 2.75 -26.25
CA GLY A 302 -6.91 3.88 -26.43
C GLY A 302 -6.37 4.49 -25.12
N SER A 303 -6.88 4.10 -23.94
CA SER A 303 -6.33 4.54 -22.65
C SER A 303 -4.94 3.95 -22.42
N ILE A 304 -4.01 4.77 -21.96
CA ILE A 304 -2.67 4.33 -21.55
C ILE A 304 -2.75 3.38 -20.36
N LEU A 305 -3.72 3.54 -19.49
CA LEU A 305 -3.96 2.66 -18.35
C LEU A 305 -4.25 1.22 -18.80
N ASN A 306 -5.06 1.02 -19.85
CA ASN A 306 -5.30 -0.31 -20.43
C ASN A 306 -4.05 -0.97 -21.01
N HIS A 307 -3.07 -0.18 -21.45
CA HIS A 307 -1.77 -0.70 -21.87
C HIS A 307 -0.93 -1.19 -20.68
N CYS A 308 -1.06 -0.52 -19.55
CA CYS A 308 -0.27 -0.80 -18.34
C CYS A 308 -0.86 -1.89 -17.47
N ILE A 309 -2.20 -2.04 -17.41
CA ILE A 309 -2.88 -3.07 -16.63
C ILE A 309 -3.49 -4.16 -17.53
N THR A 310 -3.59 -5.37 -17.00
CA THR A 310 -4.10 -6.53 -17.76
C THR A 310 -5.02 -7.40 -16.92
N LYS A 311 -6.04 -7.97 -17.57
CA LYS A 311 -6.96 -8.93 -16.96
C LYS A 311 -6.35 -10.32 -16.77
N SER A 312 -5.29 -10.65 -17.49
CA SER A 312 -4.66 -11.99 -17.42
C SER A 312 -3.83 -12.18 -16.17
N LEU A 313 -3.35 -11.09 -15.54
CA LEU A 313 -2.57 -11.17 -14.32
C LEU A 313 -3.51 -11.49 -13.13
N THR A 314 -3.27 -12.58 -12.43
CA THR A 314 -4.08 -13.03 -11.28
C THR A 314 -3.37 -12.80 -9.95
N GLN A 315 -2.05 -12.92 -9.95
CA GLN A 315 -1.15 -12.59 -8.86
C GLN A 315 0.23 -12.28 -9.42
N SER A 316 1.12 -11.68 -8.63
CA SER A 316 2.44 -11.23 -9.06
C SER A 316 2.39 -9.80 -9.66
N PHE A 317 3.31 -9.45 -10.51
CA PHE A 317 3.45 -8.07 -11.00
C PHE A 317 3.77 -8.03 -12.49
N LYS A 318 3.32 -6.95 -13.13
CA LYS A 318 3.66 -6.62 -14.52
C LYS A 318 4.10 -5.16 -14.58
N GLY A 319 5.30 -4.90 -15.06
CA GLY A 319 5.82 -3.53 -15.25
C GLY A 319 5.94 -3.17 -16.73
N THR A 320 5.31 -2.09 -17.10
CA THR A 320 5.35 -1.51 -18.44
C THR A 320 6.28 -0.30 -18.42
N PRO A 321 7.39 -0.27 -19.19
CA PRO A 321 8.19 0.93 -19.38
C PRO A 321 7.33 2.03 -20.01
N VAL A 322 7.46 3.25 -19.50
CA VAL A 322 6.67 4.40 -19.94
C VAL A 322 7.51 5.67 -20.00
N SER A 323 7.04 6.70 -20.69
CA SER A 323 7.56 8.05 -20.58
C SER A 323 7.07 8.74 -19.28
N PRO A 324 7.70 9.84 -18.83
CA PRO A 324 7.18 10.63 -17.72
C PRO A 324 5.75 11.14 -17.93
N SER A 325 5.42 11.55 -19.14
CA SER A 325 4.06 12.00 -19.52
C SER A 325 3.05 10.87 -19.46
N ASP A 326 3.43 9.66 -19.89
CA ASP A 326 2.55 8.49 -19.83
C ASP A 326 2.31 8.04 -18.37
N ALA A 327 3.35 8.07 -17.53
CA ALA A 327 3.20 7.78 -16.10
C ALA A 327 2.21 8.75 -15.44
N GLN A 328 2.33 10.04 -15.75
CA GLN A 328 1.40 11.07 -15.26
C GLN A 328 -0.02 10.86 -15.81
N ALA A 329 -0.16 10.52 -17.09
CA ALA A 329 -1.46 10.23 -17.69
C ALA A 329 -2.15 9.04 -16.99
N VAL A 330 -1.42 7.95 -16.73
CA VAL A 330 -1.93 6.79 -15.95
C VAL A 330 -2.35 7.22 -14.56
N TRP A 331 -1.52 7.98 -13.85
CA TRP A 331 -1.82 8.48 -12.51
C TRP A 331 -3.10 9.33 -12.51
N ASN A 332 -3.24 10.25 -13.47
CA ASN A 332 -4.44 11.09 -13.63
C ASN A 332 -5.70 10.25 -13.91
N GLU A 333 -5.62 9.22 -14.77
CA GLU A 333 -6.74 8.31 -15.03
C GLU A 333 -7.17 7.55 -13.77
N VAL A 334 -6.20 7.12 -12.97
CA VAL A 334 -6.47 6.45 -11.68
C VAL A 334 -7.12 7.41 -10.69
N CYS A 335 -6.65 8.66 -10.59
CA CYS A 335 -7.28 9.67 -9.73
C CYS A 335 -8.73 9.93 -10.11
N LYS A 336 -9.03 10.05 -11.41
CA LYS A 336 -10.41 10.19 -11.91
C LYS A 336 -11.28 8.98 -11.56
N ALA A 337 -10.73 7.76 -11.63
CA ALA A 337 -11.45 6.55 -11.25
C ALA A 337 -11.74 6.50 -9.73
N VAL A 338 -10.85 7.04 -8.91
CA VAL A 338 -11.04 7.17 -7.45
C VAL A 338 -12.12 8.19 -7.14
N GLU A 339 -12.06 9.35 -7.76
CA GLU A 339 -13.06 10.43 -7.63
C GLU A 339 -14.46 9.98 -8.08
N ALA A 340 -14.55 9.33 -9.24
CA ALA A 340 -15.82 8.83 -9.79
C ALA A 340 -16.53 7.78 -8.92
N GLN A 341 -15.83 7.24 -7.90
CA GLN A 341 -16.35 6.28 -6.94
C GLN A 341 -16.42 6.87 -5.51
N ASP A 342 -16.53 8.19 -5.40
CA ASP A 342 -16.70 8.94 -4.15
C ASP A 342 -15.60 8.66 -3.11
N CYS A 343 -14.37 8.39 -3.59
CA CYS A 343 -13.20 8.19 -2.76
C CYS A 343 -12.25 9.40 -2.83
N LEU A 344 -11.54 9.61 -1.73
CA LEU A 344 -10.51 10.63 -1.54
C LEU A 344 -9.12 9.99 -1.65
N GLN A 345 -8.10 10.82 -1.83
CA GLN A 345 -6.69 10.40 -1.94
C GLN A 345 -6.02 10.51 -0.56
N GLY A 346 -6.11 9.45 0.25
CA GLY A 346 -5.61 9.41 1.63
C GLY A 346 -4.09 9.21 1.72
N PHE A 347 -3.47 9.86 2.68
CA PHE A 347 -2.05 9.76 2.99
C PHE A 347 -1.78 10.12 4.45
N ASP A 348 -0.52 9.99 4.92
CA ASP A 348 -0.09 10.34 6.28
C ASP A 348 -0.93 9.64 7.36
N PHE A 349 -1.21 8.34 7.15
CA PHE A 349 -1.96 7.55 8.10
C PHE A 349 -1.15 7.29 9.37
N ARG A 350 -1.84 7.16 10.51
CA ARG A 350 -1.25 6.90 11.82
C ARG A 350 -1.74 5.57 12.37
N TYR A 351 -0.89 4.91 13.14
CA TYR A 351 -1.25 3.75 13.95
C TYR A 351 -1.11 4.09 15.43
N GLN A 352 -1.81 3.37 16.27
CA GLN A 352 -1.70 3.54 17.72
C GLN A 352 -0.47 2.78 18.24
N LEU A 353 0.20 3.38 19.22
CA LEU A 353 1.24 2.72 20.01
C LEU A 353 0.67 2.28 21.36
N ALA A 354 1.03 1.07 21.80
CA ALA A 354 0.80 0.70 23.20
C ALA A 354 1.51 1.68 24.12
N PRO A 355 0.89 2.05 25.24
CA PRO A 355 1.59 2.81 26.26
C PRO A 355 2.86 2.07 26.68
N ALA A 356 3.97 2.79 26.83
CA ALA A 356 5.17 2.20 27.40
C ALA A 356 4.84 1.65 28.80
N ILE A 357 5.21 0.40 29.06
CA ILE A 357 5.14 -0.15 30.41
C ILE A 357 6.21 0.59 31.22
N PRO A 358 5.85 1.26 32.33
CA PRO A 358 6.81 2.00 33.13
C PRO A 358 7.87 1.09 33.76
#